data_6738129d89257631642939e2f1eb5176
#
_entry.id   6738129d89257631642939e2f1eb5176
#
_cell.length_a   1.000
_cell.length_b   1.000
_cell.length_c   1.000
_cell.angle_alpha   90.00
_cell.angle_beta   90.00
_cell.angle_gamma   90.00
#
_symmetry.space_group_name_H-M   'P 1'
#
loop_
_entity.id
_entity.type
_entity.pdbx_description
1 polymer ?
#
loop_
_entity_poly.entity_id
_entity_poly.type
_entity_poly.pdbx_seq_one_letter_code
_entity_poly.pdbx_strand_id
1 'polypeptide(L)'
;MEAISAAIRNGELTPGADLPSVRHVSETSGLSPGTAALAFRMLRERGVIASTHGRRSRVAQLPALPRPVGGPGVPSGVRDLSTASPDPLLLPDIGALLSPDLYEPALYDSESVHPALARVMRAQFAADGIVGPLTATNGALDAMERILAATVRPGETVVVEDPQWVSSLSLLRVLQLEVAPVPVDDEGLDPDALAAVLASRHCSALVLTPRAQNPRGSVMSEARAAALRAVVAQHPDLMVIEDDHAAPITDTPAATVTTDRRRWAVIRSMSKALGPDLRLAVTASDRDTADRVQGRMLLGPGWVSHFTQRIVAAALSDERSLEAVRHATEVYRQRRSALVSALAAYGIAAHGASGLNVLVPVHEEAAVTAHLMTKGWAVRPGEGFRLGTPPFIRVTTARLDPVDAVHLAADISEAVDGGTRRRDE
;
A
#
# COMPACT_ATOMS: atom_id res chain seq x y z
N MET A 1 -30.74 -8.74 18.97
CA MET A 1 -30.00 -7.73 18.17
C MET A 1 -30.30 -6.33 18.68
N GLU A 2 -31.56 -5.91 18.64
CA GLU A 2 -31.97 -4.54 18.98
C GLU A 2 -31.61 -4.15 20.41
N ALA A 3 -31.76 -5.05 21.37
CA ALA A 3 -31.37 -4.82 22.77
C ALA A 3 -29.86 -4.50 22.94
N ILE A 4 -28.97 -5.26 22.27
CA ILE A 4 -27.52 -5.00 22.31
C ILE A 4 -27.22 -3.67 21.63
N SER A 5 -27.81 -3.40 20.46
CA SER A 5 -27.63 -2.14 19.76
C SER A 5 -28.18 -0.95 20.55
N ALA A 6 -29.28 -1.11 21.30
CA ALA A 6 -29.83 -0.09 22.18
C ALA A 6 -28.89 0.17 23.38
N ALA A 7 -28.41 -0.89 24.05
CA ALA A 7 -27.48 -0.78 25.15
C ALA A 7 -26.17 -0.05 24.75
N ILE A 8 -25.69 -0.27 23.54
CA ILE A 8 -24.53 0.46 22.99
C ILE A 8 -24.88 1.94 22.77
N ARG A 9 -26.03 2.24 22.12
CA ARG A 9 -26.46 3.63 21.89
C ARG A 9 -26.67 4.41 23.18
N ASN A 10 -27.18 3.74 24.22
CA ASN A 10 -27.44 4.35 25.52
C ASN A 10 -26.18 4.44 26.40
N GLY A 11 -25.04 3.92 25.95
CA GLY A 11 -23.77 3.94 26.70
C GLY A 11 -23.67 2.90 27.83
N GLU A 12 -24.64 1.98 27.93
CA GLU A 12 -24.63 0.87 28.91
C GLU A 12 -23.54 -0.16 28.55
N LEU A 13 -23.27 -0.33 27.25
CA LEU A 13 -22.17 -1.12 26.67
C LEU A 13 -21.20 -0.18 25.97
N THR A 14 -20.04 0.03 26.57
CA THR A 14 -19.00 0.89 25.98
C THR A 14 -18.20 0.15 24.93
N PRO A 15 -17.59 0.86 23.94
CA PRO A 15 -16.69 0.26 22.95
C PRO A 15 -15.57 -0.56 23.64
N GLY A 16 -15.38 -1.80 23.20
CA GLY A 16 -14.42 -2.75 23.79
C GLY A 16 -14.97 -3.58 24.97
N ALA A 17 -16.15 -3.28 25.49
CA ALA A 17 -16.77 -4.07 26.54
C ALA A 17 -17.03 -5.53 26.08
N ASP A 18 -16.76 -6.49 26.95
CA ASP A 18 -17.05 -7.89 26.71
C ASP A 18 -18.57 -8.13 26.67
N LEU A 19 -19.03 -8.87 25.68
CA LEU A 19 -20.41 -9.31 25.59
C LEU A 19 -20.59 -10.67 26.27
N PRO A 20 -21.80 -10.95 26.78
CA PRO A 20 -22.14 -12.28 27.24
C PRO A 20 -21.93 -13.32 26.14
N SER A 21 -21.67 -14.57 26.50
CA SER A 21 -21.59 -15.65 25.51
C SER A 21 -22.95 -15.88 24.82
N VAL A 22 -22.90 -16.38 23.58
CA VAL A 22 -24.12 -16.77 22.83
C VAL A 22 -25.02 -17.70 23.67
N ARG A 23 -24.40 -18.65 24.40
CA ARG A 23 -25.11 -19.55 25.31
C ARG A 23 -25.81 -18.81 26.44
N HIS A 24 -25.11 -17.90 27.11
CA HIS A 24 -25.68 -17.10 28.21
C HIS A 24 -26.84 -16.22 27.70
N VAL A 25 -26.71 -15.60 26.53
CA VAL A 25 -27.80 -14.82 25.92
C VAL A 25 -28.99 -15.71 25.59
N SER A 26 -28.77 -16.92 25.05
CA SER A 26 -29.81 -17.89 24.81
C SER A 26 -30.57 -18.25 26.11
N GLU A 27 -29.84 -18.58 27.16
CA GLU A 27 -30.40 -18.96 28.46
C GLU A 27 -31.22 -17.83 29.15
N THR A 28 -30.71 -16.59 29.09
CA THR A 28 -31.33 -15.44 29.75
C THR A 28 -32.46 -14.79 28.96
N SER A 29 -32.44 -14.91 27.63
CA SER A 29 -33.46 -14.30 26.77
C SER A 29 -34.58 -15.26 26.32
N GLY A 30 -34.49 -16.54 26.67
CA GLY A 30 -35.45 -17.57 26.20
C GLY A 30 -35.37 -17.88 24.72
N LEU A 31 -34.33 -17.42 24.01
CA LEU A 31 -34.13 -17.67 22.57
C LEU A 31 -33.43 -19.01 22.35
N SER A 32 -33.70 -19.65 21.21
CA SER A 32 -32.95 -20.84 20.84
C SER A 32 -31.44 -20.50 20.63
N PRO A 33 -30.50 -21.44 20.91
CA PRO A 33 -29.07 -21.21 20.64
C PRO A 33 -28.78 -20.79 19.21
N GLY A 34 -29.50 -21.33 18.24
CA GLY A 34 -29.38 -20.97 16.82
C GLY A 34 -29.81 -19.53 16.54
N THR A 35 -30.89 -19.06 17.16
CA THR A 35 -31.37 -17.67 17.05
C THR A 35 -30.38 -16.68 17.69
N ALA A 36 -29.85 -17.01 18.86
CA ALA A 36 -28.83 -16.19 19.52
C ALA A 36 -27.53 -16.13 18.67
N ALA A 37 -27.08 -17.27 18.13
CA ALA A 37 -25.92 -17.33 17.25
C ALA A 37 -26.09 -16.51 15.97
N LEU A 38 -27.29 -16.57 15.35
CA LEU A 38 -27.64 -15.77 14.17
C LEU A 38 -27.60 -14.26 14.51
N ALA A 39 -28.16 -13.86 15.65
CA ALA A 39 -28.12 -12.47 16.10
C ALA A 39 -26.69 -11.95 16.27
N PHE A 40 -25.80 -12.73 16.88
CA PHE A 40 -24.39 -12.39 17.02
C PHE A 40 -23.66 -12.33 15.67
N ARG A 41 -23.99 -13.23 14.72
CA ARG A 41 -23.47 -13.18 13.36
C ARG A 41 -23.86 -11.87 12.67
N MET A 42 -25.15 -11.53 12.69
CA MET A 42 -25.65 -10.30 12.08
C MET A 42 -25.07 -9.02 12.71
N LEU A 43 -24.83 -9.04 14.03
CA LEU A 43 -24.14 -7.91 14.70
C LEU A 43 -22.67 -7.78 14.25
N ARG A 44 -21.98 -8.92 14.02
CA ARG A 44 -20.62 -8.93 13.45
C ARG A 44 -20.61 -8.40 12.02
N GLU A 45 -21.50 -8.90 11.18
CA GLU A 45 -21.65 -8.46 9.79
C GLU A 45 -21.93 -6.95 9.67
N ARG A 46 -22.62 -6.38 10.68
CA ARG A 46 -22.87 -4.93 10.78
C ARG A 46 -21.73 -4.16 11.45
N GLY A 47 -20.65 -4.81 11.84
CA GLY A 47 -19.55 -4.16 12.55
C GLY A 47 -19.89 -3.62 13.94
N VAL A 48 -21.00 -4.03 14.56
CA VAL A 48 -21.42 -3.61 15.89
C VAL A 48 -20.64 -4.32 16.98
N ILE A 49 -20.25 -5.57 16.74
CA ILE A 49 -19.42 -6.38 17.61
C ILE A 49 -18.25 -7.01 16.85
N ALA A 50 -17.15 -7.24 17.55
CA ALA A 50 -15.99 -7.96 17.04
C ALA A 50 -15.79 -9.26 17.83
N SER A 51 -15.30 -10.31 17.16
CA SER A 51 -14.93 -11.58 17.80
C SER A 51 -13.59 -12.04 17.27
N THR A 52 -12.67 -12.36 18.16
CA THR A 52 -11.40 -13.01 17.82
C THR A 52 -11.54 -14.51 18.15
N HIS A 53 -10.99 -15.39 17.30
CA HIS A 53 -11.07 -16.83 17.50
C HIS A 53 -10.67 -17.25 18.92
N GLY A 54 -11.54 -18.01 19.61
CA GLY A 54 -11.32 -18.46 20.99
C GLY A 54 -11.57 -17.41 22.09
N ARG A 55 -12.01 -16.18 21.77
CA ARG A 55 -12.33 -15.13 22.76
C ARG A 55 -13.81 -14.74 22.76
N ARG A 56 -14.27 -14.08 23.82
CA ARG A 56 -15.62 -13.52 23.89
C ARG A 56 -15.80 -12.43 22.85
N SER A 57 -17.02 -12.31 22.32
CA SER A 57 -17.39 -11.17 21.48
C SER A 57 -17.33 -9.87 22.31
N ARG A 58 -16.89 -8.79 21.70
CA ARG A 58 -16.80 -7.45 22.31
C ARG A 58 -17.57 -6.44 21.48
N VAL A 59 -18.01 -5.37 22.11
CA VAL A 59 -18.49 -4.20 21.38
C VAL A 59 -17.35 -3.70 20.49
N ALA A 60 -17.63 -3.53 19.19
CA ALA A 60 -16.62 -3.08 18.27
C ALA A 60 -16.10 -1.69 18.67
N GLN A 61 -14.80 -1.55 18.68
CA GLN A 61 -14.15 -0.24 18.75
C GLN A 61 -13.94 0.24 17.32
N LEU A 62 -14.19 1.51 17.08
CA LEU A 62 -13.74 2.10 15.81
C LEU A 62 -12.22 1.91 15.70
N PRO A 63 -11.73 1.41 14.57
CA PRO A 63 -10.29 1.25 14.36
C PRO A 63 -9.61 2.61 14.58
N ALA A 64 -8.45 2.60 15.25
CA ALA A 64 -7.66 3.80 15.35
C ALA A 64 -7.26 4.27 13.96
N LEU A 65 -7.70 5.46 13.57
CA LEU A 65 -7.31 6.06 12.31
C LEU A 65 -5.83 6.45 12.35
N PRO A 66 -5.12 6.34 11.22
CA PRO A 66 -3.77 6.88 11.12
C PRO A 66 -3.79 8.35 11.53
N ARG A 67 -2.92 8.74 12.44
CA ARG A 67 -2.75 10.16 12.75
C ARG A 67 -2.01 10.82 11.60
N PRO A 68 -2.33 12.09 11.27
CA PRO A 68 -1.49 12.85 10.38
C PRO A 68 -0.03 12.74 10.85
N VAL A 69 0.91 12.61 9.93
CA VAL A 69 2.33 12.53 10.22
C VAL A 69 2.78 13.92 10.75
N GLY A 70 2.56 14.15 12.02
CA GLY A 70 2.88 15.34 12.81
C GLY A 70 3.46 14.91 14.15
N GLY A 71 4.22 13.82 14.17
CA GLY A 71 5.12 13.50 15.26
C GLY A 71 6.19 14.58 15.41
N PRO A 72 6.96 14.61 16.51
CA PRO A 72 8.10 15.49 16.61
C PRO A 72 8.93 15.28 15.34
N GLY A 73 9.08 16.35 14.55
CA GLY A 73 9.83 16.30 13.31
C GLY A 73 11.24 15.77 13.58
N VAL A 74 11.86 15.21 12.56
CA VAL A 74 13.25 14.78 12.67
C VAL A 74 14.07 15.98 13.19
N PRO A 75 14.91 15.81 14.24
CA PRO A 75 15.67 16.90 14.83
C PRO A 75 16.51 17.65 13.79
N SER A 76 16.74 18.94 14.02
CA SER A 76 17.61 19.74 13.16
C SER A 76 19.00 19.09 13.06
N GLY A 77 19.54 18.98 11.85
CA GLY A 77 20.83 18.35 11.58
C GLY A 77 20.76 16.84 11.33
N VAL A 78 19.61 16.19 11.55
CA VAL A 78 19.40 14.78 11.21
C VAL A 78 18.82 14.66 9.79
N ARG A 79 19.37 13.76 8.98
CA ARG A 79 18.89 13.48 7.63
C ARG A 79 17.70 12.52 7.68
N ASP A 80 16.57 12.97 7.15
CA ASP A 80 15.36 12.13 7.10
C ASP A 80 15.36 11.18 5.90
N LEU A 81 15.63 9.91 6.18
CA LEU A 81 15.58 8.77 5.25
C LEU A 81 14.39 7.84 5.56
N SER A 82 13.37 8.32 6.28
CA SER A 82 12.26 7.52 6.79
C SER A 82 10.96 7.62 5.97
N THR A 83 10.80 8.63 5.11
CA THR A 83 9.48 9.03 4.58
C THR A 83 9.08 8.39 3.26
N ALA A 84 9.97 7.76 2.51
CA ALA A 84 9.77 7.29 1.13
C ALA A 84 9.28 8.40 0.15
N SER A 85 9.63 9.65 0.44
CA SER A 85 9.35 10.79 -0.44
C SER A 85 10.34 10.85 -1.59
N PRO A 86 9.93 11.30 -2.79
CA PRO A 86 10.86 11.62 -3.87
C PRO A 86 11.75 12.79 -3.48
N ASP A 87 12.86 12.97 -4.18
CA ASP A 87 13.70 14.16 -4.06
C ASP A 87 13.02 15.33 -4.78
N PRO A 88 12.68 16.44 -4.08
CA PRO A 88 12.02 17.58 -4.71
C PRO A 88 12.88 18.25 -5.79
N LEU A 89 14.21 18.11 -5.74
CA LEU A 89 15.13 18.67 -6.73
C LEU A 89 15.13 17.88 -8.05
N LEU A 90 14.58 16.68 -8.05
CA LEU A 90 14.49 15.81 -9.23
C LEU A 90 13.06 15.77 -9.81
N LEU A 91 12.11 16.47 -9.19
CA LEU A 91 10.73 16.55 -9.73
C LEU A 91 10.71 17.49 -10.95
N PRO A 92 9.86 17.21 -11.95
CA PRO A 92 9.60 18.13 -13.05
C PRO A 92 9.07 19.48 -12.56
N ASP A 93 9.39 20.55 -13.27
CA ASP A 93 8.84 21.88 -13.02
C ASP A 93 7.38 21.96 -13.55
N ILE A 94 6.46 21.58 -12.70
CA ILE A 94 5.02 21.65 -13.01
C ILE A 94 4.57 23.10 -13.18
N GLY A 95 5.24 24.05 -12.51
CA GLY A 95 4.92 25.49 -12.63
C GLY A 95 5.10 26.00 -14.05
N ALA A 96 6.13 25.52 -14.75
CA ALA A 96 6.40 25.91 -16.15
C ALA A 96 5.33 25.43 -17.15
N LEU A 97 4.51 24.44 -16.76
CA LEU A 97 3.42 23.93 -17.60
C LEU A 97 2.12 24.73 -17.42
N LEU A 98 2.04 25.58 -16.39
CA LEU A 98 0.81 26.34 -16.14
C LEU A 98 0.61 27.41 -17.19
N SER A 99 -0.49 27.31 -17.95
CA SER A 99 -0.95 28.30 -18.92
C SER A 99 -2.44 28.56 -18.73
N PRO A 100 -2.98 29.74 -19.17
CA PRO A 100 -4.41 30.01 -19.12
C PRO A 100 -5.25 28.94 -19.84
N ASP A 101 -4.71 28.31 -20.88
CA ASP A 101 -5.40 27.31 -21.70
C ASP A 101 -5.60 25.98 -20.96
N LEU A 102 -4.90 25.76 -19.84
CA LEU A 102 -5.12 24.59 -19.00
C LEU A 102 -6.42 24.66 -18.20
N TYR A 103 -6.99 25.85 -18.04
CA TYR A 103 -8.26 25.99 -17.36
C TYR A 103 -9.41 26.09 -18.36
N GLU A 104 -10.26 25.07 -18.35
CA GLU A 104 -11.55 25.04 -19.03
C GLU A 104 -12.58 24.54 -18.02
N PRO A 105 -13.68 25.25 -17.82
CA PRO A 105 -14.70 24.83 -16.89
C PRO A 105 -15.27 23.46 -17.26
N ALA A 106 -15.27 22.54 -16.31
CA ALA A 106 -15.97 21.26 -16.42
C ALA A 106 -17.30 21.35 -15.66
N LEU A 107 -18.35 20.77 -16.22
CA LEU A 107 -19.69 20.72 -15.63
C LEU A 107 -19.97 19.30 -15.10
N TYR A 108 -21.09 19.14 -14.42
CA TYR A 108 -21.47 17.87 -13.77
C TYR A 108 -21.76 16.71 -14.74
N ASP A 109 -21.97 16.99 -16.01
CA ASP A 109 -22.14 16.03 -17.12
C ASP A 109 -20.83 15.64 -17.81
N SER A 110 -19.71 16.21 -17.38
CA SER A 110 -18.39 15.89 -17.94
C SER A 110 -17.94 14.49 -17.57
N GLU A 111 -17.13 13.88 -18.44
CA GLU A 111 -16.49 12.59 -18.14
C GLU A 111 -15.60 12.69 -16.90
N SER A 112 -15.63 11.69 -16.02
CA SER A 112 -14.84 11.68 -14.77
C SER A 112 -13.32 11.65 -14.99
N VAL A 113 -12.89 11.05 -16.11
CA VAL A 113 -11.48 11.04 -16.55
C VAL A 113 -11.34 11.94 -17.76
N HIS A 114 -10.58 13.00 -17.63
CA HIS A 114 -10.37 13.98 -18.71
C HIS A 114 -9.78 13.29 -19.97
N PRO A 115 -10.29 13.57 -21.18
CA PRO A 115 -9.87 12.86 -22.41
C PRO A 115 -8.37 12.91 -22.69
N ALA A 116 -7.68 14.03 -22.40
CA ALA A 116 -6.24 14.14 -22.55
C ALA A 116 -5.49 13.17 -21.62
N LEU A 117 -5.88 13.06 -20.35
CA LEU A 117 -5.31 12.13 -19.39
C LEU A 117 -5.60 10.67 -19.81
N ALA A 118 -6.87 10.41 -20.17
CA ALA A 118 -7.28 9.08 -20.61
C ALA A 118 -6.46 8.59 -21.83
N ARG A 119 -6.19 9.44 -22.80
CA ARG A 119 -5.38 9.10 -23.98
C ARG A 119 -3.95 8.69 -23.59
N VAL A 120 -3.27 9.50 -22.78
CA VAL A 120 -1.89 9.23 -22.34
C VAL A 120 -1.82 7.95 -21.51
N MET A 121 -2.72 7.82 -20.54
CA MET A 121 -2.72 6.67 -19.64
C MET A 121 -3.10 5.36 -20.34
N ARG A 122 -4.06 5.39 -21.29
CA ARG A 122 -4.36 4.20 -22.11
C ARG A 122 -3.14 3.74 -22.89
N ALA A 123 -2.36 4.65 -23.47
CA ALA A 123 -1.13 4.29 -24.16
C ALA A 123 -0.10 3.65 -23.23
N GLN A 124 0.09 4.21 -22.04
CA GLN A 124 1.02 3.66 -21.04
C GLN A 124 0.58 2.28 -20.51
N PHE A 125 -0.71 2.08 -20.23
CA PHE A 125 -1.22 0.78 -19.79
C PHE A 125 -1.14 -0.25 -20.91
N ALA A 126 -1.51 0.14 -22.14
CA ALA A 126 -1.47 -0.75 -23.30
C ALA A 126 -0.04 -1.20 -23.66
N ALA A 127 0.97 -0.37 -23.45
CA ALA A 127 2.38 -0.73 -23.63
C ALA A 127 2.81 -1.88 -22.70
N ASP A 128 2.16 -2.01 -21.53
CA ASP A 128 2.37 -3.10 -20.59
C ASP A 128 1.32 -4.22 -20.71
N GLY A 129 0.54 -4.25 -21.80
CA GLY A 129 -0.48 -5.28 -22.05
C GLY A 129 -1.74 -5.15 -21.21
N ILE A 130 -1.93 -4.03 -20.50
CA ILE A 130 -3.09 -3.78 -19.62
C ILE A 130 -4.14 -2.98 -20.38
N VAL A 131 -5.33 -3.57 -20.59
CA VAL A 131 -6.42 -2.94 -21.35
C VAL A 131 -7.72 -3.00 -20.56
N GLY A 132 -8.30 -1.83 -20.27
CA GLY A 132 -9.57 -1.72 -19.55
C GLY A 132 -10.06 -0.29 -19.40
N PRO A 133 -11.26 -0.10 -18.83
CA PRO A 133 -11.75 1.20 -18.41
C PRO A 133 -10.80 1.89 -17.45
N LEU A 134 -10.73 3.22 -17.52
CA LEU A 134 -9.91 4.02 -16.61
C LEU A 134 -10.79 4.75 -15.59
N THR A 135 -10.29 4.82 -14.36
CA THR A 135 -10.82 5.69 -13.30
C THR A 135 -9.70 6.56 -12.74
N ALA A 136 -10.02 7.80 -12.34
CA ALA A 136 -9.09 8.71 -11.69
C ALA A 136 -9.48 8.89 -10.22
N THR A 137 -8.50 8.86 -9.31
CA THR A 137 -8.69 8.95 -7.86
C THR A 137 -7.64 9.87 -7.23
N ASN A 138 -7.84 10.26 -5.96
CA ASN A 138 -6.94 11.17 -5.24
C ASN A 138 -5.70 10.44 -4.69
N GLY A 139 -5.01 9.71 -5.56
CA GLY A 139 -3.82 8.90 -5.26
C GLY A 139 -4.13 7.42 -5.08
N ALA A 140 -3.07 6.60 -5.03
CA ALA A 140 -3.18 5.13 -5.01
C ALA A 140 -3.95 4.59 -3.79
N LEU A 141 -3.78 5.18 -2.61
CA LEU A 141 -4.48 4.73 -1.41
C LEU A 141 -6.00 4.99 -1.49
N ASP A 142 -6.42 6.12 -2.11
CA ASP A 142 -7.83 6.42 -2.38
C ASP A 142 -8.40 5.43 -3.42
N ALA A 143 -7.61 5.07 -4.45
CA ALA A 143 -8.00 4.02 -5.40
C ALA A 143 -8.21 2.67 -4.69
N MET A 144 -7.24 2.24 -3.89
CA MET A 144 -7.29 0.98 -3.15
C MET A 144 -8.48 0.93 -2.18
N GLU A 145 -8.73 2.02 -1.45
CA GLU A 145 -9.91 2.15 -0.57
C GLU A 145 -11.19 1.92 -1.34
N ARG A 146 -11.38 2.62 -2.45
CA ARG A 146 -12.61 2.54 -3.24
C ARG A 146 -12.82 1.17 -3.86
N ILE A 147 -11.76 0.56 -4.38
CA ILE A 147 -11.81 -0.78 -4.95
C ILE A 147 -12.19 -1.79 -3.87
N LEU A 148 -11.46 -1.83 -2.75
CA LEU A 148 -11.73 -2.77 -1.66
C LEU A 148 -13.12 -2.57 -1.07
N ALA A 149 -13.51 -1.35 -0.74
CA ALA A 149 -14.82 -1.07 -0.18
C ALA A 149 -16.00 -1.30 -1.16
N ALA A 150 -15.73 -1.36 -2.47
CA ALA A 150 -16.73 -1.68 -3.49
C ALA A 150 -16.82 -3.18 -3.82
N THR A 151 -15.78 -3.96 -3.53
CA THR A 151 -15.65 -5.35 -4.01
C THR A 151 -15.47 -6.38 -2.90
N VAL A 152 -15.13 -5.96 -1.68
CA VAL A 152 -14.86 -6.82 -0.52
C VAL A 152 -15.73 -6.37 0.66
N ARG A 153 -16.30 -7.29 1.40
CA ARG A 153 -17.16 -7.00 2.56
C ARG A 153 -16.35 -7.01 3.85
N PRO A 154 -16.74 -6.23 4.87
CA PRO A 154 -16.14 -6.33 6.20
C PRO A 154 -16.15 -7.77 6.72
N GLY A 155 -15.02 -8.20 7.29
CA GLY A 155 -14.80 -9.57 7.77
C GLY A 155 -14.30 -10.55 6.72
N GLU A 156 -14.27 -10.18 5.44
CA GLU A 156 -13.66 -11.01 4.40
C GLU A 156 -12.13 -10.89 4.40
N THR A 157 -11.46 -11.93 3.91
CA THR A 157 -9.99 -12.02 3.91
C THR A 157 -9.39 -11.44 2.65
N VAL A 158 -8.37 -10.60 2.83
CA VAL A 158 -7.52 -10.07 1.78
C VAL A 158 -6.11 -10.62 1.93
N VAL A 159 -5.59 -11.21 0.87
CA VAL A 159 -4.19 -11.64 0.80
C VAL A 159 -3.32 -10.41 0.55
N VAL A 160 -2.24 -10.30 1.31
CA VAL A 160 -1.26 -9.21 1.18
C VAL A 160 0.16 -9.74 1.21
N GLU A 161 1.07 -8.96 0.68
CA GLU A 161 2.51 -9.15 0.83
C GLU A 161 2.94 -9.03 2.31
N ASP A 162 3.97 -9.75 2.72
CA ASP A 162 4.62 -9.57 4.02
C ASP A 162 6.14 -9.51 3.82
N PRO A 163 6.76 -8.34 4.04
CA PRO A 163 6.19 -7.11 4.59
C PRO A 163 5.34 -6.31 3.59
N GLN A 164 4.40 -5.50 4.11
CA GLN A 164 3.47 -4.69 3.32
C GLN A 164 3.52 -3.20 3.73
N TRP A 165 3.19 -2.32 2.80
CA TRP A 165 3.08 -0.87 3.06
C TRP A 165 2.13 -0.55 4.22
N VAL A 166 2.64 0.20 5.22
CA VAL A 166 1.93 0.52 6.48
C VAL A 166 0.54 1.11 6.26
N SER A 167 0.40 2.01 5.27
CA SER A 167 -0.90 2.65 5.00
C SER A 167 -1.91 1.67 4.40
N SER A 168 -1.45 0.71 3.59
CA SER A 168 -2.30 -0.38 3.09
C SER A 168 -2.81 -1.25 4.24
N LEU A 169 -1.93 -1.68 5.16
CA LEU A 169 -2.34 -2.43 6.36
C LEU A 169 -3.31 -1.64 7.24
N SER A 170 -3.09 -0.33 7.38
CA SER A 170 -3.99 0.54 8.14
C SER A 170 -5.36 0.66 7.47
N LEU A 171 -5.38 0.78 6.14
CA LEU A 171 -6.61 0.81 5.35
C LEU A 171 -7.43 -0.48 5.51
N LEU A 172 -6.80 -1.64 5.36
CA LEU A 172 -7.46 -2.94 5.55
C LEU A 172 -8.11 -3.07 6.93
N ARG A 173 -7.38 -2.61 7.96
CA ARG A 173 -7.90 -2.58 9.34
C ARG A 173 -9.11 -1.64 9.47
N VAL A 174 -9.07 -0.45 8.86
CA VAL A 174 -10.18 0.52 8.89
C VAL A 174 -11.41 -0.05 8.16
N LEU A 175 -11.20 -0.76 7.05
CA LEU A 175 -12.26 -1.44 6.32
C LEU A 175 -12.74 -2.74 7.01
N GLN A 176 -12.17 -3.09 8.18
CA GLN A 176 -12.48 -4.30 8.94
C GLN A 176 -12.27 -5.60 8.14
N LEU A 177 -11.24 -5.62 7.30
CA LEU A 177 -10.88 -6.78 6.50
C LEU A 177 -9.86 -7.63 7.25
N GLU A 178 -10.01 -8.95 7.15
CA GLU A 178 -9.02 -9.91 7.65
C GLU A 178 -7.81 -9.94 6.71
N VAL A 179 -6.61 -10.11 7.26
CA VAL A 179 -5.37 -10.10 6.50
C VAL A 179 -4.76 -11.50 6.48
N ALA A 180 -4.44 -12.00 5.28
CA ALA A 180 -3.69 -13.22 5.08
C ALA A 180 -2.31 -12.87 4.49
N PRO A 181 -1.23 -12.89 5.29
CA PRO A 181 0.09 -12.54 4.81
C PRO A 181 0.70 -13.65 3.95
N VAL A 182 1.39 -13.26 2.88
CA VAL A 182 2.20 -14.12 2.03
C VAL A 182 3.60 -13.51 1.92
N PRO A 183 4.67 -14.28 2.18
CA PRO A 183 6.03 -13.76 2.14
C PRO A 183 6.42 -13.25 0.75
N VAL A 184 7.35 -12.29 0.73
CA VAL A 184 7.95 -11.76 -0.49
C VAL A 184 9.47 -11.96 -0.47
N ASP A 185 10.02 -12.24 -1.65
CA ASP A 185 11.46 -12.23 -1.92
C ASP A 185 11.85 -11.07 -2.86
N ASP A 186 12.99 -11.13 -3.51
CA ASP A 186 13.45 -10.07 -4.42
C ASP A 186 12.66 -10.01 -5.74
N GLU A 187 11.91 -11.07 -6.07
CA GLU A 187 10.95 -11.12 -7.18
C GLU A 187 9.49 -10.88 -6.76
N GLY A 188 9.25 -10.47 -5.51
CA GLY A 188 7.90 -10.17 -4.99
C GLY A 188 7.24 -11.38 -4.35
N LEU A 189 5.93 -11.48 -4.50
CA LEU A 189 5.08 -12.47 -3.81
C LEU A 189 5.48 -13.91 -4.14
N ASP A 190 5.56 -14.78 -3.12
CA ASP A 190 5.87 -16.20 -3.27
C ASP A 190 4.65 -16.98 -3.80
N PRO A 191 4.74 -17.64 -4.98
CA PRO A 191 3.59 -18.35 -5.58
C PRO A 191 3.16 -19.59 -4.79
N ASP A 192 4.09 -20.33 -4.20
CA ASP A 192 3.78 -21.56 -3.45
C ASP A 192 3.09 -21.21 -2.13
N ALA A 193 3.58 -20.19 -1.45
CA ALA A 193 2.95 -19.67 -0.25
C ALA A 193 1.56 -19.08 -0.56
N LEU A 194 1.40 -18.37 -1.69
CA LEU A 194 0.10 -17.89 -2.15
C LEU A 194 -0.88 -19.06 -2.39
N ALA A 195 -0.44 -20.10 -3.09
CA ALA A 195 -1.26 -21.29 -3.35
C ALA A 195 -1.70 -21.96 -2.04
N ALA A 196 -0.80 -22.10 -1.06
CA ALA A 196 -1.11 -22.66 0.24
C ALA A 196 -2.15 -21.83 1.02
N VAL A 197 -2.04 -20.50 1.00
CA VAL A 197 -3.01 -19.59 1.64
C VAL A 197 -4.39 -19.73 0.98
N LEU A 198 -4.46 -19.68 -0.35
CA LEU A 198 -5.73 -19.77 -1.09
C LEU A 198 -6.40 -21.16 -0.96
N ALA A 199 -5.62 -22.22 -0.79
CA ALA A 199 -6.14 -23.56 -0.51
C ALA A 199 -6.68 -23.70 0.93
N SER A 200 -6.10 -22.96 1.89
CA SER A 200 -6.45 -23.10 3.32
C SER A 200 -7.69 -22.32 3.75
N ARG A 201 -8.06 -21.27 3.01
CA ARG A 201 -9.19 -20.38 3.34
C ARG A 201 -9.73 -19.65 2.14
N HIS A 202 -10.97 -19.23 2.22
CA HIS A 202 -11.56 -18.33 1.22
C HIS A 202 -10.96 -16.92 1.34
N CYS A 203 -10.44 -16.39 0.23
CA CYS A 203 -9.93 -15.03 0.13
C CYS A 203 -10.70 -14.27 -0.95
N SER A 204 -11.10 -13.03 -0.66
CA SER A 204 -11.91 -12.20 -1.56
C SER A 204 -11.06 -11.30 -2.46
N ALA A 205 -9.86 -10.91 -1.99
CA ALA A 205 -8.92 -10.11 -2.78
C ALA A 205 -7.47 -10.49 -2.51
N LEU A 206 -6.60 -10.15 -3.46
CA LEU A 206 -5.15 -10.14 -3.39
C LEU A 206 -4.66 -8.74 -3.70
N VAL A 207 -3.82 -8.16 -2.84
CA VAL A 207 -3.12 -6.90 -3.07
C VAL A 207 -1.64 -7.18 -3.17
N LEU A 208 -1.02 -6.82 -4.29
CA LEU A 208 0.41 -7.00 -4.54
C LEU A 208 1.01 -5.77 -5.22
N THR A 209 2.34 -5.65 -5.17
CA THR A 209 3.12 -4.55 -5.76
C THR A 209 4.12 -5.12 -6.77
N PRO A 210 3.88 -4.96 -8.08
CA PRO A 210 4.69 -5.61 -9.11
C PRO A 210 6.10 -5.01 -9.23
N ARG A 211 6.27 -3.72 -8.92
CA ARG A 211 7.54 -2.99 -9.04
C ARG A 211 7.78 -2.10 -7.83
N ALA A 212 9.04 -2.04 -7.38
CA ALA A 212 9.46 -1.20 -6.24
C ALA A 212 8.63 -1.46 -4.99
N GLN A 213 8.39 -2.72 -4.66
CA GLN A 213 7.62 -3.13 -3.50
C GLN A 213 8.10 -2.39 -2.23
N ASN A 214 7.18 -1.86 -1.47
CA ASN A 214 7.50 -1.11 -0.27
C ASN A 214 7.19 -1.96 0.98
N PRO A 215 8.22 -2.39 1.74
CA PRO A 215 9.54 -1.74 1.91
C PRO A 215 10.72 -2.37 1.16
N ARG A 216 10.57 -3.57 0.54
CA ARG A 216 11.69 -4.40 0.09
C ARG A 216 12.35 -3.91 -1.21
N GLY A 217 11.60 -3.19 -2.07
CA GLY A 217 12.09 -2.80 -3.39
C GLY A 217 12.10 -3.95 -4.40
N SER A 218 11.38 -5.02 -4.16
CA SER A 218 11.26 -6.18 -5.06
C SER A 218 10.71 -5.79 -6.42
N VAL A 219 11.03 -6.60 -7.43
CA VAL A 219 10.54 -6.44 -8.80
C VAL A 219 10.09 -7.79 -9.33
N MET A 220 8.85 -7.88 -9.74
CA MET A 220 8.29 -9.11 -10.28
C MET A 220 8.83 -9.37 -11.68
N SER A 221 9.46 -10.54 -11.88
CA SER A 221 9.84 -11.02 -13.19
C SER A 221 8.64 -11.58 -13.95
N GLU A 222 8.77 -11.71 -15.29
CA GLU A 222 7.71 -12.35 -16.09
C GLU A 222 7.50 -13.82 -15.70
N ALA A 223 8.58 -14.52 -15.32
CA ALA A 223 8.49 -15.89 -14.83
C ALA A 223 7.68 -15.97 -13.51
N ARG A 224 7.93 -15.03 -12.58
CA ARG A 224 7.19 -14.91 -11.32
C ARG A 224 5.72 -14.55 -11.59
N ALA A 225 5.45 -13.61 -12.48
CA ALA A 225 4.09 -13.24 -12.86
C ALA A 225 3.34 -14.43 -13.50
N ALA A 226 4.00 -15.20 -14.36
CA ALA A 226 3.42 -16.41 -14.95
C ALA A 226 3.06 -17.47 -13.88
N ALA A 227 3.94 -17.70 -12.91
CA ALA A 227 3.66 -18.60 -11.79
C ALA A 227 2.46 -18.13 -10.95
N LEU A 228 2.42 -16.83 -10.62
CA LEU A 228 1.29 -16.25 -9.88
C LEU A 228 -0.02 -16.31 -10.68
N ARG A 229 0.02 -16.04 -12.00
CA ARG A 229 -1.15 -16.21 -12.89
C ARG A 229 -1.72 -17.63 -12.84
N ALA A 230 -0.84 -18.64 -12.87
CA ALA A 230 -1.25 -20.04 -12.79
C ALA A 230 -1.97 -20.35 -11.46
N VAL A 231 -1.51 -19.78 -10.35
CA VAL A 231 -2.17 -19.91 -9.03
C VAL A 231 -3.52 -19.21 -9.03
N VAL A 232 -3.57 -17.92 -9.38
CA VAL A 232 -4.81 -17.14 -9.30
C VAL A 232 -5.86 -17.56 -10.34
N ALA A 233 -5.47 -18.20 -11.44
CA ALA A 233 -6.40 -18.75 -12.42
C ALA A 233 -7.36 -19.80 -11.82
N GLN A 234 -6.93 -20.50 -10.78
CA GLN A 234 -7.77 -21.47 -10.05
C GLN A 234 -8.81 -20.79 -9.14
N HIS A 235 -8.71 -19.46 -8.97
CA HIS A 235 -9.58 -18.65 -8.12
C HIS A 235 -10.20 -17.49 -8.93
N PRO A 236 -11.16 -17.75 -9.83
CA PRO A 236 -11.67 -16.76 -10.79
C PRO A 236 -12.40 -15.58 -10.13
N ASP A 237 -12.94 -15.76 -8.93
CA ASP A 237 -13.67 -14.72 -8.18
C ASP A 237 -12.76 -13.87 -7.28
N LEU A 238 -11.49 -14.26 -7.12
CA LEU A 238 -10.50 -13.47 -6.37
C LEU A 238 -10.25 -12.14 -7.10
N MET A 239 -10.50 -11.01 -6.43
CA MET A 239 -10.14 -9.68 -6.92
C MET A 239 -8.62 -9.49 -6.84
N VAL A 240 -7.94 -9.26 -7.95
CA VAL A 240 -6.49 -8.98 -7.98
C VAL A 240 -6.26 -7.48 -8.13
N ILE A 241 -5.55 -6.88 -7.18
CA ILE A 241 -5.22 -5.44 -7.15
C ILE A 241 -3.71 -5.30 -7.19
N GLU A 242 -3.20 -4.70 -8.26
CA GLU A 242 -1.78 -4.34 -8.39
C GLU A 242 -1.58 -2.86 -8.03
N ASP A 243 -0.80 -2.59 -6.98
CA ASP A 243 -0.34 -1.24 -6.64
C ASP A 243 0.98 -0.94 -7.36
N ASP A 244 0.89 -0.55 -8.63
CA ASP A 244 2.03 -0.17 -9.48
C ASP A 244 2.41 1.32 -9.27
N HIS A 245 2.56 1.70 -8.00
CA HIS A 245 2.72 3.09 -7.55
C HIS A 245 4.02 3.76 -8.02
N ALA A 246 5.02 2.98 -8.40
CA ALA A 246 6.33 3.47 -8.84
C ALA A 246 6.55 3.36 -10.35
N ALA A 247 5.54 2.92 -11.11
CA ALA A 247 5.63 2.72 -12.56
C ALA A 247 6.41 3.82 -13.31
N PRO A 248 6.16 5.12 -13.07
CA PRO A 248 6.82 6.18 -13.83
C PRO A 248 8.30 6.39 -13.49
N ILE A 249 8.79 5.89 -12.33
CA ILE A 249 10.17 6.06 -11.86
C ILE A 249 10.96 4.74 -11.80
N THR A 250 10.57 3.77 -12.57
CA THR A 250 11.28 2.49 -12.70
C THR A 250 11.59 2.21 -14.16
N ASP A 251 12.78 1.69 -14.41
CA ASP A 251 13.27 1.24 -15.71
C ASP A 251 12.91 -0.23 -16.01
N THR A 252 12.27 -0.90 -15.06
CA THR A 252 11.91 -2.30 -15.16
C THR A 252 10.59 -2.48 -15.91
N PRO A 253 10.51 -3.38 -16.91
CA PRO A 253 9.26 -3.72 -17.57
C PRO A 253 8.17 -4.16 -16.59
N ALA A 254 6.92 -3.87 -16.90
CA ALA A 254 5.81 -4.36 -16.10
C ALA A 254 5.57 -5.84 -16.40
N ALA A 255 5.61 -6.66 -15.35
CA ALA A 255 5.01 -7.99 -15.36
C ALA A 255 3.70 -7.92 -14.57
N THR A 256 2.59 -8.41 -15.13
CA THR A 256 1.27 -8.32 -14.51
C THR A 256 0.66 -9.68 -14.26
N VAL A 257 -0.07 -9.79 -13.15
CA VAL A 257 -0.86 -10.98 -12.79
C VAL A 257 -2.31 -10.85 -13.29
N THR A 258 -2.69 -9.68 -13.80
CA THR A 258 -4.09 -9.38 -14.16
C THR A 258 -4.51 -9.86 -15.56
N THR A 259 -3.60 -10.37 -16.37
CA THR A 259 -3.90 -10.91 -17.71
C THR A 259 -4.98 -12.00 -17.62
N ASP A 260 -5.99 -11.91 -18.51
CA ASP A 260 -7.12 -12.84 -18.61
C ASP A 260 -7.99 -12.98 -17.34
N ARG A 261 -7.89 -12.03 -16.42
CA ARG A 261 -8.68 -11.99 -15.19
C ARG A 261 -10.04 -11.31 -15.40
N ARG A 262 -11.07 -11.87 -14.73
CA ARG A 262 -12.41 -11.27 -14.72
C ARG A 262 -12.53 -10.13 -13.70
N ARG A 263 -11.82 -10.21 -12.57
CA ARG A 263 -11.85 -9.23 -11.48
C ARG A 263 -10.44 -8.75 -11.19
N TRP A 264 -10.15 -7.53 -11.59
CA TRP A 264 -8.80 -6.98 -11.48
C TRP A 264 -8.77 -5.46 -11.48
N ALA A 265 -7.70 -4.89 -10.94
CA ALA A 265 -7.35 -3.48 -11.05
C ALA A 265 -5.83 -3.30 -11.00
N VAL A 266 -5.30 -2.39 -11.81
CA VAL A 266 -3.90 -1.93 -11.76
C VAL A 266 -3.89 -0.44 -11.51
N ILE A 267 -3.27 -0.02 -10.39
CA ILE A 267 -3.24 1.36 -9.92
C ILE A 267 -1.89 1.98 -10.25
N ARG A 268 -1.85 3.11 -10.96
CA ARG A 268 -0.64 3.89 -11.22
C ARG A 268 -0.72 5.27 -10.58
N SER A 269 0.20 5.56 -9.68
CA SER A 269 0.29 6.83 -8.96
C SER A 269 1.25 7.81 -9.65
N MET A 270 0.87 9.08 -9.69
CA MET A 270 1.75 10.15 -10.19
C MET A 270 2.68 10.70 -9.10
N SER A 271 2.47 10.33 -7.84
CA SER A 271 3.12 10.97 -6.69
C SER A 271 4.64 10.86 -6.66
N LYS A 272 5.22 9.78 -7.21
CA LYS A 272 6.68 9.59 -7.18
C LYS A 272 7.40 10.28 -8.33
N ALA A 273 6.73 10.46 -9.46
CA ALA A 273 7.30 11.07 -10.65
C ALA A 273 7.03 12.57 -10.76
N LEU A 274 5.81 13.01 -10.41
CA LEU A 274 5.37 14.39 -10.63
C LEU A 274 5.17 15.17 -9.32
N GLY A 275 5.43 14.53 -8.18
CA GLY A 275 5.24 15.12 -6.86
C GLY A 275 3.98 14.64 -6.15
N PRO A 276 4.05 14.47 -4.81
CA PRO A 276 2.96 13.92 -4.03
C PRO A 276 1.75 14.86 -3.90
N ASP A 277 1.93 16.15 -4.13
CA ASP A 277 0.88 17.17 -3.94
C ASP A 277 -0.19 17.14 -5.03
N LEU A 278 0.13 16.66 -6.23
CA LEU A 278 -0.84 16.52 -7.32
C LEU A 278 -1.97 15.54 -6.99
N ARG A 279 -1.79 14.66 -6.03
CA ARG A 279 -2.82 13.74 -5.51
C ARG A 279 -3.63 13.06 -6.60
N LEU A 280 -2.96 12.48 -7.61
CA LEU A 280 -3.61 11.77 -8.71
C LEU A 280 -3.04 10.36 -8.86
N ALA A 281 -3.95 9.40 -8.98
CA ALA A 281 -3.69 8.07 -9.50
C ALA A 281 -4.72 7.73 -10.59
N VAL A 282 -4.31 6.92 -11.55
CA VAL A 282 -5.18 6.36 -12.58
C VAL A 282 -5.18 4.85 -12.44
N THR A 283 -6.36 4.27 -12.45
CA THR A 283 -6.57 2.82 -12.36
C THR A 283 -7.15 2.32 -13.67
N ALA A 284 -6.53 1.29 -14.25
CA ALA A 284 -7.15 0.44 -15.25
C ALA A 284 -7.75 -0.78 -14.56
N SER A 285 -8.97 -1.18 -14.91
CA SER A 285 -9.63 -2.31 -14.27
C SER A 285 -10.62 -3.01 -15.19
N ASP A 286 -11.21 -4.12 -14.74
CA ASP A 286 -12.39 -4.67 -15.38
C ASP A 286 -13.59 -3.71 -15.28
N ARG A 287 -14.60 -3.93 -16.13
CA ARG A 287 -15.77 -3.03 -16.25
C ARG A 287 -16.57 -2.92 -14.94
N ASP A 288 -16.88 -4.04 -14.28
CA ASP A 288 -17.68 -4.02 -13.04
C ASP A 288 -16.95 -3.26 -11.93
N THR A 289 -15.65 -3.49 -11.80
CA THR A 289 -14.80 -2.75 -10.83
C THR A 289 -14.77 -1.25 -11.14
N ALA A 290 -14.58 -0.86 -12.41
CA ALA A 290 -14.60 0.55 -12.80
C ALA A 290 -15.93 1.24 -12.47
N ASP A 291 -17.05 0.61 -12.84
CA ASP A 291 -18.39 1.15 -12.61
C ASP A 291 -18.68 1.30 -11.10
N ARG A 292 -18.26 0.34 -10.27
CA ARG A 292 -18.38 0.41 -8.80
C ARG A 292 -17.52 1.51 -8.18
N VAL A 293 -16.27 1.63 -8.62
CA VAL A 293 -15.37 2.70 -8.16
C VAL A 293 -15.94 4.07 -8.53
N GLN A 294 -16.41 4.23 -9.77
CA GLN A 294 -17.05 5.46 -10.22
C GLN A 294 -18.32 5.78 -9.40
N GLY A 295 -19.17 4.78 -9.14
CA GLY A 295 -20.34 4.95 -8.28
C GLY A 295 -19.98 5.44 -6.87
N ARG A 296 -18.89 4.93 -6.28
CA ARG A 296 -18.39 5.43 -4.98
C ARG A 296 -17.81 6.84 -5.07
N MET A 297 -17.18 7.21 -6.20
CA MET A 297 -16.72 8.58 -6.44
C MET A 297 -17.89 9.56 -6.43
N LEU A 298 -19.00 9.20 -7.06
CA LEU A 298 -20.22 10.05 -7.11
C LEU A 298 -20.86 10.28 -5.72
N LEU A 299 -20.63 9.40 -4.75
CA LEU A 299 -21.08 9.56 -3.36
C LEU A 299 -20.18 10.49 -2.52
N GLY A 300 -19.11 11.01 -3.10
CA GLY A 300 -18.15 11.88 -2.45
C GLY A 300 -17.67 13.00 -3.37
N PRO A 301 -16.40 12.99 -3.81
CA PRO A 301 -15.82 14.08 -4.60
C PRO A 301 -16.36 14.20 -6.03
N GLY A 302 -17.10 13.20 -6.53
CA GLY A 302 -17.56 13.11 -7.92
C GLY A 302 -16.44 12.66 -8.86
N TRP A 303 -15.40 13.43 -8.99
CA TRP A 303 -14.20 13.18 -9.78
C TRP A 303 -12.98 13.92 -9.20
N VAL A 304 -11.79 13.59 -9.66
CA VAL A 304 -10.60 14.41 -9.42
C VAL A 304 -10.66 15.64 -10.30
N SER A 305 -10.32 16.80 -9.77
CA SER A 305 -10.36 18.07 -10.53
C SER A 305 -9.77 17.91 -11.94
N HIS A 306 -10.53 18.30 -12.96
CA HIS A 306 -10.05 18.27 -14.36
C HIS A 306 -8.84 19.19 -14.57
N PHE A 307 -8.72 20.26 -13.78
CA PHE A 307 -7.50 21.08 -13.79
C PHE A 307 -6.27 20.26 -13.43
N THR A 308 -6.32 19.48 -12.34
CA THR A 308 -5.23 18.56 -11.96
C THR A 308 -4.99 17.51 -13.02
N GLN A 309 -6.05 16.93 -13.57
CA GLN A 309 -5.92 15.92 -14.63
C GLN A 309 -5.24 16.47 -15.89
N ARG A 310 -5.55 17.72 -16.29
CA ARG A 310 -4.91 18.39 -17.43
C ARG A 310 -3.44 18.67 -17.18
N ILE A 311 -3.08 19.16 -15.99
CA ILE A 311 -1.68 19.39 -15.60
C ILE A 311 -0.90 18.08 -15.70
N VAL A 312 -1.44 16.99 -15.15
CA VAL A 312 -0.80 15.69 -15.22
C VAL A 312 -0.68 15.19 -16.67
N ALA A 313 -1.73 15.34 -17.47
CA ALA A 313 -1.69 14.97 -18.89
C ALA A 313 -0.64 15.78 -19.66
N ALA A 314 -0.53 17.09 -19.39
CA ALA A 314 0.50 17.94 -19.95
C ALA A 314 1.89 17.48 -19.55
N ALA A 315 2.15 17.22 -18.24
CA ALA A 315 3.43 16.75 -17.74
C ALA A 315 3.84 15.39 -18.35
N LEU A 316 2.90 14.47 -18.52
CA LEU A 316 3.13 13.17 -19.14
C LEU A 316 3.30 13.22 -20.67
N SER A 317 3.09 14.38 -21.27
CA SER A 317 3.25 14.63 -22.73
C SER A 317 4.38 15.63 -23.04
N ASP A 318 4.91 16.31 -22.04
CA ASP A 318 5.98 17.30 -22.17
C ASP A 318 7.35 16.61 -22.12
N GLU A 319 8.17 16.81 -23.16
CA GLU A 319 9.47 16.14 -23.26
C GLU A 319 10.43 16.53 -22.12
N ARG A 320 10.38 17.77 -21.64
CA ARG A 320 11.23 18.21 -20.53
C ARG A 320 10.85 17.52 -19.22
N SER A 321 9.55 17.38 -18.97
CA SER A 321 9.03 16.65 -17.81
C SER A 321 9.40 15.16 -17.88
N LEU A 322 9.28 14.53 -19.05
CA LEU A 322 9.66 13.14 -19.26
C LEU A 322 11.16 12.94 -19.08
N GLU A 323 11.99 13.87 -19.57
CA GLU A 323 13.44 13.83 -19.36
C GLU A 323 13.81 13.97 -17.88
N ALA A 324 13.16 14.88 -17.15
CA ALA A 324 13.36 15.03 -15.71
C ALA A 324 13.01 13.72 -14.95
N VAL A 325 11.94 13.03 -15.33
CA VAL A 325 11.56 11.73 -14.75
C VAL A 325 12.58 10.65 -15.09
N ARG A 326 13.07 10.58 -16.34
CA ARG A 326 14.14 9.64 -16.73
C ARG A 326 15.41 9.90 -15.92
N HIS A 327 15.83 11.16 -15.82
CA HIS A 327 16.98 11.55 -15.00
C HIS A 327 16.78 11.15 -13.52
N ALA A 328 15.63 11.45 -12.93
CA ALA A 328 15.32 11.05 -11.57
C ALA A 328 15.41 9.53 -11.36
N THR A 329 14.88 8.75 -12.30
CA THR A 329 14.94 7.28 -12.27
C THR A 329 16.39 6.78 -12.19
N GLU A 330 17.27 7.32 -13.04
CA GLU A 330 18.69 6.95 -13.04
C GLU A 330 19.41 7.38 -11.73
N VAL A 331 19.16 8.60 -11.24
CA VAL A 331 19.72 9.06 -9.96
C VAL A 331 19.27 8.18 -8.80
N TYR A 332 17.97 7.81 -8.75
CA TYR A 332 17.46 6.92 -7.70
C TYR A 332 18.09 5.53 -7.78
N ARG A 333 18.28 4.99 -8.98
CA ARG A 333 18.97 3.72 -9.19
C ARG A 333 20.41 3.78 -8.65
N GLN A 334 21.17 4.83 -8.97
CA GLN A 334 22.54 5.01 -8.52
C GLN A 334 22.64 5.13 -6.99
N ARG A 335 21.80 5.97 -6.38
CA ARG A 335 21.76 6.17 -4.93
C ARG A 335 21.42 4.88 -4.17
N ARG A 336 20.45 4.13 -4.67
CA ARG A 336 20.05 2.83 -4.11
C ARG A 336 21.16 1.80 -4.24
N SER A 337 21.74 1.65 -5.42
CA SER A 337 22.85 0.71 -5.67
C SER A 337 24.08 1.04 -4.82
N ALA A 338 24.39 2.33 -4.60
CA ALA A 338 25.49 2.74 -3.75
C ALA A 338 25.32 2.24 -2.31
N LEU A 339 24.11 2.38 -1.72
CA LEU A 339 23.85 1.87 -0.38
C LEU A 339 23.92 0.34 -0.30
N VAL A 340 23.28 -0.36 -1.24
CA VAL A 340 23.29 -1.83 -1.28
C VAL A 340 24.72 -2.35 -1.39
N SER A 341 25.54 -1.77 -2.29
CA SER A 341 26.94 -2.15 -2.46
C SER A 341 27.80 -1.83 -1.23
N ALA A 342 27.56 -0.67 -0.60
CA ALA A 342 28.29 -0.30 0.63
C ALA A 342 27.95 -1.26 1.79
N LEU A 343 26.69 -1.66 1.96
CA LEU A 343 26.29 -2.62 2.98
C LEU A 343 26.85 -4.01 2.72
N ALA A 344 26.90 -4.43 1.45
CA ALA A 344 27.51 -5.72 1.06
C ALA A 344 28.99 -5.80 1.44
N ALA A 345 29.74 -4.69 1.41
CA ALA A 345 31.13 -4.65 1.86
C ALA A 345 31.31 -4.96 3.35
N TYR A 346 30.26 -4.78 4.16
CA TYR A 346 30.19 -5.19 5.57
C TYR A 346 29.51 -6.53 5.78
N GLY A 347 29.23 -7.30 4.72
CA GLY A 347 28.52 -8.59 4.80
C GLY A 347 27.05 -8.49 5.14
N ILE A 348 26.45 -7.31 5.05
CA ILE A 348 25.03 -7.07 5.32
C ILE A 348 24.24 -7.27 4.02
N ALA A 349 23.37 -8.30 3.97
CA ALA A 349 22.47 -8.55 2.87
C ALA A 349 21.31 -7.54 2.91
N ALA A 350 21.32 -6.56 2.00
CA ALA A 350 20.27 -5.56 1.87
C ALA A 350 19.49 -5.77 0.57
N HIS A 351 18.19 -5.44 0.58
CA HIS A 351 17.27 -5.66 -0.52
C HIS A 351 16.74 -4.32 -1.07
N GLY A 352 16.78 -4.13 -2.37
CA GLY A 352 16.39 -2.86 -2.99
C GLY A 352 16.66 -2.89 -4.50
N ALA A 353 15.98 -3.77 -5.24
CA ALA A 353 16.17 -3.89 -6.69
C ALA A 353 15.61 -2.68 -7.46
N SER A 354 14.52 -2.06 -6.97
CA SER A 354 13.85 -0.95 -7.65
C SER A 354 13.27 0.08 -6.66
N GLY A 355 12.88 1.25 -7.19
CA GLY A 355 12.22 2.32 -6.44
C GLY A 355 13.15 3.13 -5.53
N LEU A 356 12.62 3.59 -4.41
CA LEU A 356 13.26 4.58 -3.53
C LEU A 356 13.77 4.00 -2.21
N ASN A 357 13.53 2.72 -1.93
CA ASN A 357 13.75 2.14 -0.62
C ASN A 357 14.74 0.98 -0.67
N VAL A 358 15.45 0.80 0.44
CA VAL A 358 16.30 -0.36 0.73
C VAL A 358 15.83 -0.93 2.06
N LEU A 359 15.56 -2.23 2.10
CA LEU A 359 15.30 -3.00 3.30
C LEU A 359 16.62 -3.59 3.79
N VAL A 360 16.93 -3.36 5.05
CA VAL A 360 18.14 -3.88 5.71
C VAL A 360 17.71 -4.75 6.88
N PRO A 361 17.94 -6.08 6.84
CA PRO A 361 17.66 -6.97 7.96
C PRO A 361 18.46 -6.56 9.19
N VAL A 362 17.84 -6.59 10.36
CA VAL A 362 18.47 -6.30 11.66
C VAL A 362 17.92 -7.22 12.73
N HIS A 363 18.64 -7.37 13.85
CA HIS A 363 18.14 -8.18 14.96
C HIS A 363 17.16 -7.42 15.86
N GLU A 364 17.38 -6.11 16.02
CA GLU A 364 16.55 -5.26 16.89
C GLU A 364 16.38 -3.86 16.30
N GLU A 365 15.18 -3.57 15.80
CA GLU A 365 14.86 -2.34 15.08
C GLU A 365 15.03 -1.08 15.96
N ALA A 366 14.56 -1.14 17.22
CA ALA A 366 14.58 0.01 18.11
C ALA A 366 16.01 0.45 18.46
N ALA A 367 16.90 -0.50 18.78
CA ALA A 367 18.29 -0.20 19.11
C ALA A 367 19.03 0.38 17.89
N VAL A 368 18.86 -0.25 16.71
CA VAL A 368 19.49 0.22 15.46
C VAL A 368 18.99 1.62 15.08
N THR A 369 17.68 1.86 15.11
CA THR A 369 17.13 3.19 14.77
C THR A 369 17.56 4.26 15.76
N ALA A 370 17.64 3.95 17.06
CA ALA A 370 18.15 4.87 18.09
C ALA A 370 19.62 5.20 17.87
N HIS A 371 20.47 4.19 17.59
CA HIS A 371 21.88 4.40 17.29
C HIS A 371 22.06 5.30 16.06
N LEU A 372 21.39 4.99 14.96
CA LEU A 372 21.45 5.77 13.72
C LEU A 372 20.97 7.22 13.92
N MET A 373 19.97 7.43 14.78
CA MET A 373 19.51 8.78 15.14
C MET A 373 20.64 9.60 15.80
N THR A 374 21.46 8.99 16.68
CA THR A 374 22.62 9.68 17.31
C THR A 374 23.73 10.01 16.31
N LYS A 375 23.80 9.25 15.20
CA LYS A 375 24.74 9.47 14.10
C LYS A 375 24.20 10.46 13.05
N GLY A 376 22.98 10.99 13.23
CA GLY A 376 22.38 11.97 12.32
C GLY A 376 21.53 11.36 11.19
N TRP A 377 21.08 10.10 11.33
CA TRP A 377 20.26 9.40 10.35
C TRP A 377 18.90 9.01 10.94
N ALA A 378 17.81 9.48 10.36
CA ALA A 378 16.47 9.01 10.67
C ALA A 378 16.03 7.96 9.63
N VAL A 379 15.88 6.71 10.05
CA VAL A 379 15.40 5.61 9.21
C VAL A 379 14.06 5.07 9.73
N ARG A 380 13.36 4.25 8.94
CA ARG A 380 12.07 3.72 9.33
C ARG A 380 12.20 2.31 9.91
N PRO A 381 11.77 2.03 11.18
CA PRO A 381 11.70 0.67 11.69
C PRO A 381 10.68 -0.18 10.92
N GLY A 382 10.96 -1.47 10.79
CA GLY A 382 10.14 -2.43 10.04
C GLY A 382 8.84 -2.83 10.71
N GLU A 383 8.71 -2.64 12.03
CA GLU A 383 7.58 -3.09 12.85
C GLU A 383 6.21 -2.79 12.22
N GLY A 384 6.03 -1.59 11.66
CA GLY A 384 4.77 -1.19 11.04
C GLY A 384 4.45 -1.88 9.71
N PHE A 385 5.44 -2.49 9.05
CA PHE A 385 5.30 -3.12 7.73
C PHE A 385 5.13 -4.64 7.81
N ARG A 386 5.65 -5.28 8.86
CA ARG A 386 5.75 -6.74 8.97
C ARG A 386 4.57 -7.35 9.73
N LEU A 387 4.17 -8.53 9.30
CA LEU A 387 3.17 -9.37 9.94
C LEU A 387 3.81 -10.63 10.52
N GLY A 388 4.70 -11.28 9.78
CA GLY A 388 5.50 -12.42 10.20
C GLY A 388 6.98 -12.31 9.79
N THR A 389 7.32 -11.39 8.89
CA THR A 389 8.69 -11.14 8.44
C THR A 389 9.62 -10.80 9.61
N PRO A 390 10.87 -11.30 9.64
CA PRO A 390 11.88 -10.94 10.63
C PRO A 390 12.14 -9.42 10.70
N PRO A 391 12.72 -8.91 11.81
CA PRO A 391 12.98 -7.49 11.98
C PRO A 391 13.92 -6.90 10.90
N PHE A 392 13.62 -5.66 10.49
CA PHE A 392 14.42 -4.90 9.52
C PHE A 392 14.27 -3.40 9.75
N ILE A 393 15.15 -2.62 9.13
CA ILE A 393 14.94 -1.18 8.94
C ILE A 393 14.75 -0.88 7.46
N ARG A 394 13.95 0.14 7.14
CA ARG A 394 13.81 0.66 5.77
C ARG A 394 14.53 2.00 5.65
N VAL A 395 15.42 2.09 4.68
CA VAL A 395 16.14 3.31 4.32
C VAL A 395 15.57 3.84 2.99
N THR A 396 15.12 5.09 2.98
CA THR A 396 14.73 5.78 1.73
C THR A 396 15.95 6.45 1.13
N THR A 397 16.38 6.00 -0.04
CA THR A 397 17.60 6.46 -0.71
C THR A 397 17.38 7.64 -1.64
N ALA A 398 16.14 8.12 -1.79
CA ALA A 398 15.80 9.19 -2.74
C ALA A 398 16.65 10.46 -2.59
N ARG A 399 17.09 10.78 -1.38
CA ARG A 399 17.93 11.95 -1.05
C ARG A 399 19.27 11.58 -0.41
N LEU A 400 19.71 10.32 -0.60
CA LEU A 400 20.96 9.82 -0.06
C LEU A 400 22.07 9.98 -1.11
N ASP A 401 23.01 10.85 -0.87
CA ASP A 401 24.20 10.98 -1.73
C ASP A 401 25.02 9.68 -1.70
N PRO A 402 25.62 9.22 -2.81
CA PRO A 402 26.47 8.03 -2.83
C PRO A 402 27.64 8.06 -1.83
N VAL A 403 28.22 9.23 -1.54
CA VAL A 403 29.26 9.36 -0.51
C VAL A 403 28.68 9.11 0.89
N ASP A 404 27.51 9.64 1.17
CA ASP A 404 26.82 9.44 2.44
C ASP A 404 26.32 7.99 2.61
N ALA A 405 26.07 7.29 1.51
CA ALA A 405 25.71 5.87 1.55
C ALA A 405 26.82 5.00 2.18
N VAL A 406 28.09 5.35 1.96
CA VAL A 406 29.23 4.67 2.57
C VAL A 406 29.27 4.92 4.08
N HIS A 407 29.07 6.17 4.51
CA HIS A 407 29.03 6.53 5.93
C HIS A 407 27.85 5.86 6.63
N LEU A 408 26.67 5.91 6.02
CA LEU A 408 25.47 5.24 6.58
C LEU A 408 25.66 3.73 6.69
N ALA A 409 26.30 3.07 5.72
CA ALA A 409 26.58 1.64 5.76
C ALA A 409 27.53 1.28 6.92
N ALA A 410 28.55 2.09 7.19
CA ALA A 410 29.43 1.93 8.33
C ALA A 410 28.69 2.06 9.67
N ASP A 411 27.84 3.09 9.81
CA ASP A 411 27.04 3.33 11.01
C ASP A 411 26.00 2.21 11.22
N ILE A 412 25.40 1.65 10.15
CA ILE A 412 24.52 0.50 10.23
C ILE A 412 25.30 -0.74 10.71
N SER A 413 26.48 -0.99 10.17
CA SER A 413 27.34 -2.12 10.59
C SER A 413 27.69 -2.03 12.07
N GLU A 414 28.09 -0.85 12.54
CA GLU A 414 28.38 -0.60 13.96
C GLU A 414 27.15 -0.92 14.84
N ALA A 415 25.96 -0.48 14.41
CA ALA A 415 24.72 -0.70 15.13
C ALA A 415 24.31 -2.19 15.21
N VAL A 416 24.52 -2.94 14.13
CA VAL A 416 24.22 -4.38 14.05
C VAL A 416 25.20 -5.20 14.90
N ASP A 417 26.51 -4.91 14.83
CA ASP A 417 27.56 -5.61 15.58
C ASP A 417 27.47 -5.31 17.09
N GLY A 418 27.16 -4.08 17.48
CA GLY A 418 26.97 -3.68 18.88
C GLY A 418 25.80 -4.38 19.57
N GLY A 419 24.78 -4.78 18.79
CA GLY A 419 23.65 -5.58 19.27
C GLY A 419 24.01 -7.05 19.53
N THR A 420 24.97 -7.60 18.79
CA THR A 420 25.40 -9.00 18.93
C THR A 420 26.25 -9.20 20.20
N ARG A 421 27.15 -8.27 20.52
CA ARG A 421 28.03 -8.35 21.69
C ARG A 421 27.32 -8.26 23.03
N ARG A 422 26.13 -7.63 23.10
CA ARG A 422 25.31 -7.55 24.33
C ARG A 422 24.49 -8.78 24.62
N ARG A 423 24.43 -9.77 23.72
CA ARG A 423 23.72 -11.05 23.94
C ARG A 423 24.63 -12.17 24.43
N ASP A 424 25.96 -12.01 24.24
CA ASP A 424 26.97 -12.96 24.67
C ASP A 424 27.55 -12.62 26.07
N GLU A 425 27.14 -11.50 26.67
CA GLU A 425 27.37 -11.10 28.07
C GLU A 425 26.10 -11.35 28.92
#